data_49f277ef25ea77222d5796b225a417d1
#
_entry.id   49f277ef25ea77222d5796b225a417d1
#
_cell.length_a   1.000
_cell.length_b   1.000
_cell.length_c   1.000
_cell.angle_alpha   90.00
_cell.angle_beta   90.00
_cell.angle_gamma   90.00
#
_symmetry.space_group_name_H-M   'P 1'
#
loop_
_entity.id
_entity.type
_entity.pdbx_description
1 polymer ?
#
loop_
_entity_poly.entity_id
_entity_poly.type
_entity_poly.pdbx_seq_one_letter_code
_entity_poly.pdbx_strand_id
1 'polypeptide(L)'
;MNYKRYLIVILSFVLLTGAYSLIDVSNKLSREALEALKNDNIEALSLSKQSLVADPSNAFAWAVFGKILLKNGKVQESLNYFERSLSLNSXLKEGLYWAAEAXXXLKDINSAEKKLNILINSCSNCSESEMLKQLIESFKKQELKANDTKEESKLND
;
A
#
# COMPACT_ATOMS: atom_id res chain seq x y z
N MET A 1 -8.43 -14.33 49.85
CA MET A 1 -7.65 -13.79 48.74
C MET A 1 -8.35 -14.14 47.44
N ASN A 2 -8.73 -13.11 46.58
CA ASN A 2 -9.63 -13.29 45.47
C ASN A 2 -8.93 -13.89 44.24
N TYR A 3 -8.78 -15.20 44.18
CA TYR A 3 -8.16 -15.91 43.04
C TYR A 3 -8.86 -15.59 41.69
N LYS A 4 -10.16 -15.29 41.74
CA LYS A 4 -10.90 -14.88 40.52
C LYS A 4 -10.32 -13.62 39.88
N ARG A 5 -9.85 -12.65 40.67
CA ARG A 5 -9.20 -11.42 40.16
C ARG A 5 -7.86 -11.75 39.50
N TYR A 6 -7.06 -12.63 40.09
CA TYR A 6 -5.79 -13.09 39.51
C TYR A 6 -6.00 -13.87 38.22
N LEU A 7 -7.03 -14.72 38.16
CA LEU A 7 -7.38 -15.44 36.94
C LEU A 7 -7.74 -14.47 35.78
N ILE A 8 -8.54 -13.43 36.05
CA ILE A 8 -8.92 -12.42 35.06
C ILE A 8 -7.66 -11.68 34.55
N VAL A 9 -6.76 -11.28 35.44
CA VAL A 9 -5.53 -10.58 35.06
C VAL A 9 -4.62 -11.47 34.21
N ILE A 10 -4.45 -12.75 34.61
CA ILE A 10 -3.64 -13.71 33.85
C ILE A 10 -4.25 -13.94 32.46
N LEU A 11 -5.57 -14.13 32.38
CA LEU A 11 -6.27 -14.36 31.13
C LEU A 11 -6.15 -13.14 30.20
N SER A 12 -6.28 -11.92 30.73
CA SER A 12 -6.12 -10.70 29.94
C SER A 12 -4.69 -10.54 29.42
N PHE A 13 -3.68 -10.93 30.23
CA PHE A 13 -2.27 -10.86 29.83
C PHE A 13 -1.96 -11.87 28.71
N VAL A 14 -2.49 -13.08 28.78
CA VAL A 14 -2.32 -14.11 27.73
C VAL A 14 -2.95 -13.66 26.40
N LEU A 15 -4.13 -13.03 26.47
CA LEU A 15 -4.79 -12.51 25.27
C LEU A 15 -3.97 -11.38 24.63
N LEU A 16 -3.37 -10.51 25.43
CA LEU A 16 -2.52 -9.40 24.94
C LEU A 16 -1.24 -9.93 24.25
N THR A 17 -0.56 -10.90 24.85
CA THR A 17 0.67 -11.46 24.26
C THR A 17 0.39 -12.19 22.94
N GLY A 18 -0.74 -12.88 22.86
CA GLY A 18 -1.17 -13.53 21.60
C GLY A 18 -1.39 -12.54 20.46
N ALA A 19 -2.01 -11.39 20.76
CA ALA A 19 -2.26 -10.35 19.75
C ALA A 19 -0.94 -9.75 19.22
N TYR A 20 0.03 -9.48 20.08
CA TYR A 20 1.35 -8.98 19.65
C TYR A 20 2.05 -9.97 18.71
N SER A 21 1.98 -11.25 19.03
CA SER A 21 2.59 -12.32 18.20
C SER A 21 1.97 -12.37 16.79
N LEU A 22 0.66 -12.18 16.65
CA LEU A 22 -0.02 -12.21 15.35
C LEU A 22 0.36 -11.01 14.47
N ILE A 23 0.50 -9.82 15.05
CA ILE A 23 0.97 -8.61 14.36
C ILE A 23 2.39 -8.84 13.81
N ASP A 24 3.28 -9.43 14.60
CA ASP A 24 4.66 -9.70 14.18
C ASP A 24 4.71 -10.73 13.04
N VAL A 25 3.90 -11.77 13.11
CA VAL A 25 3.78 -12.78 12.04
C VAL A 25 3.29 -12.11 10.75
N SER A 26 2.24 -11.30 10.83
CA SER A 26 1.68 -10.58 9.68
C SER A 26 2.73 -9.65 9.05
N ASN A 27 3.44 -8.87 9.85
CA ASN A 27 4.49 -7.98 9.36
C ASN A 27 5.63 -8.75 8.67
N LYS A 28 6.05 -9.86 9.25
CA LYS A 28 7.09 -10.72 8.69
C LYS A 28 6.66 -11.27 7.32
N LEU A 29 5.46 -11.87 7.25
CA LEU A 29 4.90 -12.41 6.01
C LEU A 29 4.74 -11.33 4.93
N SER A 30 4.33 -10.11 5.32
CA SER A 30 4.24 -8.97 4.39
C SER A 30 5.59 -8.61 3.78
N ARG A 31 6.65 -8.57 4.59
CA ARG A 31 8.00 -8.28 4.10
C ARG A 31 8.53 -9.39 3.19
N GLU A 32 8.31 -10.64 3.57
CA GLU A 32 8.66 -11.80 2.74
C GLU A 32 7.91 -11.78 1.40
N ALA A 33 6.62 -11.40 1.42
CA ALA A 33 5.83 -11.25 0.20
C ALA A 33 6.42 -10.18 -0.73
N LEU A 34 6.86 -9.03 -0.19
CA LEU A 34 7.52 -7.99 -1.00
C LEU A 34 8.85 -8.47 -1.58
N GLU A 35 9.60 -9.26 -0.83
CA GLU A 35 10.86 -9.83 -1.32
C GLU A 35 10.59 -10.86 -2.42
N ALA A 36 9.65 -11.77 -2.21
CA ALA A 36 9.23 -12.76 -3.20
C ALA A 36 8.71 -12.10 -4.49
N LEU A 37 8.03 -10.95 -4.37
CA LEU A 37 7.48 -10.22 -5.52
C LEU A 37 8.54 -9.82 -6.55
N LYS A 38 9.80 -9.80 -6.19
CA LYS A 38 10.90 -9.50 -7.12
C LYS A 38 11.09 -10.62 -8.15
N ASN A 39 10.82 -11.87 -7.76
CA ASN A 39 11.16 -13.07 -8.55
C ASN A 39 9.97 -14.02 -8.77
N ASP A 40 9.05 -14.13 -7.83
CA ASP A 40 7.94 -15.09 -7.86
C ASP A 40 6.62 -14.47 -7.39
N ASN A 41 5.75 -14.15 -8.35
CA ASN A 41 4.43 -13.59 -8.08
C ASN A 41 3.49 -14.58 -7.35
N ILE A 42 3.65 -15.88 -7.56
CA ILE A 42 2.78 -16.90 -6.93
C ILE A 42 3.10 -16.99 -5.44
N GLU A 43 4.38 -17.07 -5.11
CA GLU A 43 4.85 -17.08 -3.73
C GLU A 43 4.45 -15.78 -3.01
N ALA A 44 4.69 -14.62 -3.65
CA ALA A 44 4.33 -13.31 -3.11
C ALA A 44 2.83 -13.25 -2.76
N LEU A 45 1.98 -13.70 -3.67
CA LEU A 45 0.53 -13.72 -3.47
C LEU A 45 0.13 -14.66 -2.31
N SER A 46 0.77 -15.82 -2.21
CA SER A 46 0.53 -16.80 -1.13
C SER A 46 0.90 -16.19 0.23
N LEU A 47 2.10 -15.63 0.36
CA LEU A 47 2.60 -15.01 1.59
C LEU A 47 1.73 -13.82 2.03
N SER A 48 1.33 -12.98 1.08
CA SER A 48 0.49 -11.81 1.40
C SER A 48 -0.91 -12.22 1.89
N LYS A 49 -1.49 -13.28 1.35
CA LYS A 49 -2.76 -13.85 1.86
C LYS A 49 -2.59 -14.37 3.29
N GLN A 50 -1.51 -15.09 3.56
CA GLN A 50 -1.19 -15.59 4.90
C GLN A 50 -1.02 -14.44 5.89
N SER A 51 -0.38 -13.35 5.46
CA SER A 51 -0.23 -12.13 6.27
C SER A 51 -1.59 -11.56 6.68
N LEU A 52 -2.53 -11.44 5.74
CA LEU A 52 -3.89 -10.93 5.99
C LEU A 52 -4.70 -11.85 6.91
N VAL A 53 -4.48 -13.18 6.81
CA VAL A 53 -5.12 -14.16 7.71
C VAL A 53 -4.55 -14.03 9.12
N ALA A 54 -3.23 -13.80 9.25
CA ALA A 54 -2.56 -13.65 10.55
C ALA A 54 -3.07 -12.40 11.28
N ASP A 55 -3.21 -11.27 10.57
CA ASP A 55 -3.75 -10.03 11.17
C ASP A 55 -4.52 -9.20 10.13
N PRO A 56 -5.85 -9.32 10.07
CA PRO A 56 -6.68 -8.51 9.18
C PRO A 56 -6.70 -7.00 9.52
N SER A 57 -6.19 -6.60 10.68
CA SER A 57 -6.10 -5.18 11.07
C SER A 57 -4.78 -4.53 10.66
N ASN A 58 -3.84 -5.30 10.11
CA ASN A 58 -2.54 -4.81 9.67
C ASN A 58 -2.65 -4.01 8.36
N ALA A 59 -2.59 -2.69 8.46
CA ALA A 59 -2.64 -1.79 7.31
C ALA A 59 -1.56 -2.10 6.26
N PHE A 60 -0.34 -2.45 6.71
CA PHE A 60 0.78 -2.76 5.83
C PHE A 60 0.51 -4.04 5.00
N ALA A 61 -0.12 -5.06 5.60
CA ALA A 61 -0.50 -6.28 4.88
C ALA A 61 -1.47 -6.00 3.73
N TRP A 62 -2.48 -5.14 3.94
CA TRP A 62 -3.39 -4.70 2.89
C TRP A 62 -2.66 -3.94 1.78
N ALA A 63 -1.72 -3.05 2.14
CA ALA A 63 -0.91 -2.31 1.17
C ALA A 63 -0.04 -3.27 0.32
N VAL A 64 0.60 -4.26 0.95
CA VAL A 64 1.43 -5.27 0.25
C VAL A 64 0.58 -6.09 -0.72
N PHE A 65 -0.60 -6.53 -0.31
CA PHE A 65 -1.50 -7.27 -1.21
C PHE A 65 -1.89 -6.40 -2.42
N GLY A 66 -2.23 -5.13 -2.18
CA GLY A 66 -2.51 -4.15 -3.25
C GLY A 66 -1.31 -3.99 -4.20
N LYS A 67 -0.08 -3.91 -3.67
CA LYS A 67 1.15 -3.76 -4.48
C LYS A 67 1.36 -4.99 -5.39
N ILE A 68 1.09 -6.18 -4.90
CA ILE A 68 1.19 -7.42 -5.70
C ILE A 68 0.17 -7.37 -6.85
N LEU A 69 -1.07 -6.97 -6.57
CA LEU A 69 -2.11 -6.83 -7.60
C LEU A 69 -1.72 -5.76 -8.65
N LEU A 70 -1.19 -4.63 -8.19
CA LEU A 70 -0.70 -3.56 -9.07
C LEU A 70 0.40 -4.06 -10.02
N LYS A 71 1.38 -4.79 -9.48
CA LYS A 71 2.46 -5.39 -10.29
C LYS A 71 1.92 -6.39 -11.32
N ASN A 72 0.81 -7.07 -11.00
CA ASN A 72 0.15 -8.04 -11.89
C ASN A 72 -0.83 -7.37 -12.88
N GLY A 73 -0.83 -6.04 -12.97
CA GLY A 73 -1.67 -5.28 -13.90
C GLY A 73 -3.11 -5.10 -13.46
N LYS A 74 -3.48 -5.56 -12.27
CA LYS A 74 -4.83 -5.43 -11.71
C LYS A 74 -5.00 -4.08 -11.00
N VAL A 75 -4.82 -3.01 -11.76
CA VAL A 75 -4.70 -1.64 -11.21
C VAL A 75 -5.95 -1.23 -10.44
N GLN A 76 -7.13 -1.39 -11.05
CA GLN A 76 -8.39 -0.99 -10.40
C GLN A 76 -8.66 -1.81 -9.13
N GLU A 77 -8.36 -3.12 -9.17
CA GLU A 77 -8.52 -4.00 -8.01
C GLU A 77 -7.56 -3.57 -6.89
N SER A 78 -6.30 -3.24 -7.22
CA SER A 78 -5.29 -2.83 -6.24
C SER A 78 -5.72 -1.60 -5.43
N LEU A 79 -6.44 -0.65 -6.04
CA LEU A 79 -6.92 0.56 -5.35
C LEU A 79 -7.84 0.21 -4.16
N ASN A 80 -8.71 -0.78 -4.29
CA ASN A 80 -9.59 -1.21 -3.19
C ASN A 80 -8.77 -1.65 -1.97
N TYR A 81 -7.65 -2.34 -2.20
CA TYR A 81 -6.76 -2.81 -1.14
C TYR A 81 -5.96 -1.66 -0.53
N PHE A 82 -5.52 -0.70 -1.33
CA PHE A 82 -4.86 0.51 -0.81
C PHE A 82 -5.84 1.37 0.00
N GLU A 83 -7.08 1.50 -0.42
CA GLU A 83 -8.12 2.20 0.35
C GLU A 83 -8.37 1.50 1.68
N ARG A 84 -8.43 0.16 1.68
CA ARG A 84 -8.57 -0.60 2.93
C ARG A 84 -7.36 -0.36 3.84
N SER A 85 -6.15 -0.41 3.30
CA SER A 85 -4.91 -0.10 4.04
C SER A 85 -4.99 1.29 4.68
N LEU A 86 -5.34 2.30 3.88
CA LEU A 86 -5.39 3.70 4.33
C LEU A 86 -6.56 3.98 5.29
N SER A 87 -7.62 3.18 5.25
CA SER A 87 -8.70 3.24 6.25
C SER A 87 -8.25 2.75 7.62
N LEU A 88 -7.25 1.84 7.67
CA LEU A 88 -6.65 1.32 8.91
C LEU A 88 -5.52 2.22 9.42
N ASN A 89 -4.73 2.80 8.49
CA ASN A 89 -3.64 3.72 8.82
C ASN A 89 -3.49 4.76 7.69
N SER A 90 -4.09 5.87 7.85
CA SER A 90 -4.09 6.95 6.85
C SER A 90 -2.73 7.60 6.61
N UNK A 91 -1.85 7.31 7.21
CA UNK A 91 -0.68 7.78 7.09
C UNK A 91 0.25 6.85 6.72
N LEU A 92 0.01 5.66 6.44
CA LEU A 92 0.95 4.61 5.99
C LEU A 92 1.64 5.03 4.70
N LYS A 93 2.93 5.25 4.75
CA LYS A 93 3.71 5.80 3.63
C LYS A 93 3.66 4.89 2.39
N GLU A 94 3.85 3.60 2.57
CA GLU A 94 3.79 2.62 1.49
C GLU A 94 2.40 2.59 0.85
N GLY A 95 1.35 2.65 1.67
CA GLY A 95 -0.04 2.70 1.19
C GLY A 95 -0.31 3.93 0.35
N LEU A 96 0.13 5.11 0.82
CA LEU A 96 -0.02 6.38 0.09
C LEU A 96 0.77 6.36 -1.24
N TYR A 97 2.03 5.92 -1.19
CA TYR A 97 2.91 5.87 -2.36
C TYR A 97 2.34 4.93 -3.43
N TRP A 98 2.00 3.69 -3.06
CA TRP A 98 1.50 2.69 -4.01
C TRP A 98 0.09 3.01 -4.52
N ALA A 99 -0.77 3.61 -3.69
CA ALA A 99 -2.07 4.10 -4.14
C ALA A 99 -1.91 5.20 -5.20
N ALA A 100 -0.98 6.13 -4.98
CA ALA A 100 -0.68 7.19 -5.95
C ALA A 100 -0.08 6.62 -7.24
N GLU A 101 0.79 5.64 -7.13
CA GLU A 101 1.35 4.90 -8.28
C GLU A 101 0.23 4.25 -9.10
N ALA A 102 -0.73 3.63 -8.44
CA ALA A 102 -1.91 3.08 -9.11
C ALA A 102 -2.77 4.16 -9.79
N UNK A 103 -2.93 5.24 -9.16
CA UNK A 103 -3.60 6.28 -9.75
C UNK A 103 -2.90 6.79 -10.92
N UNK A 104 -1.67 6.91 -10.95
CA UNK A 104 -0.97 7.27 -12.00
C UNK A 104 -1.08 6.34 -13.09
N UNK A 105 -1.38 5.12 -12.94
CA UNK A 105 -1.64 4.18 -13.83
C UNK A 105 -2.90 4.30 -14.53
N LEU A 106 -3.83 4.79 -13.89
CA LEU A 106 -5.21 5.09 -14.39
C LEU A 106 -5.37 6.51 -14.97
N LYS A 107 -4.28 7.26 -15.04
CA LYS A 107 -4.26 8.66 -15.49
C LYS A 107 -5.02 9.61 -14.54
N ASP A 108 -5.28 9.20 -13.33
CA ASP A 108 -5.90 10.05 -12.30
C ASP A 108 -4.81 10.79 -11.51
N ILE A 109 -4.21 11.77 -12.17
CA ILE A 109 -3.13 12.59 -11.58
C ILE A 109 -3.64 13.35 -10.35
N ASN A 110 -4.90 13.80 -10.38
CA ASN A 110 -5.48 14.55 -9.26
C ASN A 110 -5.51 13.72 -7.97
N SER A 111 -5.90 12.44 -8.06
CA SER A 111 -5.90 11.53 -6.90
C SER A 111 -4.48 11.21 -6.43
N ALA A 112 -3.52 11.05 -7.36
CA ALA A 112 -2.11 10.84 -7.01
C ALA A 112 -1.55 12.05 -6.25
N GLU A 113 -1.85 13.27 -6.69
CA GLU A 113 -1.43 14.52 -6.01
C GLU A 113 -2.04 14.65 -4.61
N LYS A 114 -3.29 14.23 -4.43
CA LYS A 114 -3.91 14.19 -3.08
C LYS A 114 -3.14 13.28 -2.14
N LYS A 115 -2.70 12.10 -2.62
CA LYS A 115 -1.89 11.17 -1.81
C LYS A 115 -0.51 11.76 -1.51
N LEU A 116 0.11 12.44 -2.49
CA LEU A 116 1.39 13.15 -2.28
C LEU A 116 1.26 14.24 -1.21
N ASN A 117 0.19 15.03 -1.24
CA ASN A 117 -0.03 16.08 -0.25
C ASN A 117 -0.18 15.50 1.17
N ILE A 118 -0.90 14.38 1.32
CA ILE A 118 -1.00 13.68 2.61
C ILE A 118 0.39 13.21 3.06
N LEU A 119 1.16 12.63 2.15
CA LEU A 119 2.52 12.12 2.43
C LEU A 119 3.45 13.24 2.87
N ILE A 120 3.49 14.38 2.16
CA ILE A 120 4.29 15.56 2.51
C ILE A 120 3.91 16.07 3.91
N ASN A 121 2.62 16.15 4.20
CA ASN A 121 2.12 16.63 5.50
C ASN A 121 2.45 15.67 6.66
N SER A 122 2.54 14.37 6.37
CA SER A 122 2.83 13.35 7.40
C SER A 122 4.33 13.14 7.63
N CYS A 123 5.17 13.42 6.63
CA CYS A 123 6.63 13.20 6.73
C CYS A 123 7.42 14.18 5.87
N SER A 124 7.45 15.43 6.21
CA SER A 124 7.99 16.60 5.46
C SER A 124 9.02 16.32 4.35
N ASN A 125 10.00 15.44 4.57
CA ASN A 125 11.08 15.14 3.61
C ASN A 125 11.44 13.65 3.56
N CYS A 126 10.43 12.77 3.59
CA CYS A 126 10.71 11.33 3.45
C CYS A 126 11.00 10.96 1.98
N SER A 127 11.79 9.91 1.81
CA SER A 127 12.17 9.42 0.47
C SER A 127 10.94 9.12 -0.41
N GLU A 128 9.88 8.62 0.20
CA GLU A 128 8.63 8.27 -0.49
C GLU A 128 7.96 9.51 -1.10
N SER A 129 7.97 10.67 -0.40
CA SER A 129 7.37 11.90 -0.90
C SER A 129 8.15 12.43 -2.10
N GLU A 130 9.48 12.40 -2.05
CA GLU A 130 10.33 12.85 -3.16
C GLU A 130 10.20 11.91 -4.38
N MET A 131 10.24 10.59 -4.17
CA MET A 131 10.02 9.61 -5.24
C MET A 131 8.64 9.76 -5.89
N LEU A 132 7.60 9.99 -5.09
CA LEU A 132 6.23 10.16 -5.59
C LEU A 132 6.09 11.45 -6.41
N LYS A 133 6.72 12.54 -5.95
CA LYS A 133 6.73 13.81 -6.68
C LYS A 133 7.35 13.61 -8.08
N GLN A 134 8.53 13.00 -8.14
CA GLN A 134 9.21 12.71 -9.40
C GLN A 134 8.38 11.81 -10.32
N LEU A 135 7.72 10.81 -9.75
CA LEU A 135 6.85 9.90 -10.49
C LEU A 135 5.68 10.66 -11.14
N ILE A 136 4.99 11.50 -10.38
CA ILE A 136 3.86 12.32 -10.88
C ILE A 136 4.34 13.26 -12.00
N GLU A 137 5.48 13.92 -11.80
CA GLU A 137 6.07 14.82 -12.81
C GLU A 137 6.37 14.07 -14.12
N SER A 138 6.91 12.86 -14.02
CA SER A 138 7.20 12.03 -15.19
C SER A 138 5.93 11.66 -15.97
N PHE A 139 4.86 11.31 -15.27
CA PHE A 139 3.57 11.00 -15.88
C PHE A 139 2.97 12.23 -16.60
N LYS A 140 2.99 13.39 -15.95
CA LYS A 140 2.51 14.65 -16.56
C LYS A 140 3.26 14.97 -17.86
N LYS A 141 4.58 14.81 -17.84
CA LYS A 141 5.43 15.05 -19.02
C LYS A 141 5.11 14.08 -20.17
N GLN A 142 4.82 12.82 -19.85
CA GLN A 142 4.43 11.82 -20.85
C GLN A 142 3.07 12.15 -21.48
N GLU A 143 2.08 12.59 -20.68
CA GLU A 143 0.76 12.98 -21.17
C GLU A 143 0.84 14.19 -22.09
N LEU A 144 1.63 15.20 -21.75
CA LEU A 144 1.85 16.38 -22.60
C LEU A 144 2.39 15.97 -23.97
N LYS A 145 3.44 15.16 -24.00
CA LYS A 145 4.04 14.66 -25.26
C LYS A 145 3.05 13.86 -26.10
N ALA A 146 2.22 13.02 -25.45
CA ALA A 146 1.23 12.21 -26.17
C ALA A 146 0.12 13.08 -26.79
N ASN A 147 -0.22 14.20 -26.17
CA ASN A 147 -1.20 15.14 -26.69
C ASN A 147 -0.63 15.95 -27.88
N ASP A 148 0.62 16.43 -27.78
CA ASP A 148 1.31 17.15 -28.85
C ASP A 148 1.39 16.30 -30.13
N THR A 149 1.77 15.02 -30.01
CA THR A 149 1.85 14.10 -31.17
C THR A 149 0.48 13.84 -31.81
N LYS A 150 -0.60 13.83 -31.03
CA LYS A 150 -1.98 13.66 -31.55
C LYS A 150 -2.46 14.90 -32.29
N GLU A 151 -2.07 16.10 -31.85
CA GLU A 151 -2.40 17.35 -32.55
C GLU A 151 -1.66 17.46 -33.89
N GLU A 152 -0.37 17.11 -33.91
CA GLU A 152 0.43 17.10 -35.15
C GLU A 152 -0.12 16.11 -36.19
N SER A 153 -0.59 14.94 -35.78
CA SER A 153 -1.17 13.95 -36.71
C SER A 153 -2.48 14.44 -37.34
N LYS A 154 -3.29 15.20 -36.60
CA LYS A 154 -4.57 15.75 -37.10
C LYS A 154 -4.40 16.93 -38.03
N LEU A 155 -3.23 17.58 -38.01
CA LEU A 155 -2.96 18.73 -38.91
C LEU A 155 -2.47 18.27 -40.29
N ASN A 156 -2.04 17.02 -40.40
CA ASN A 156 -1.46 16.45 -41.64
C ASN A 156 -2.42 15.55 -42.42
N ASP A 157 -3.69 15.42 -41.99
CA ASP A 157 -4.78 14.73 -42.70
C ASP A 157 -5.74 15.73 -43.32
#